data_f6fe7919adbc057b86aa0c59dcb07bd9
#
_entry.id   f6fe7919adbc057b86aa0c59dcb07bd9
#
_cell.length_a   1.000
_cell.length_b   1.000
_cell.length_c   1.000
_cell.angle_alpha   90.00
_cell.angle_beta   90.00
_cell.angle_gamma   90.00
#
_symmetry.space_group_name_H-M   'P 1'
#
loop_
_entity.id
_entity.type
_entity.pdbx_description
1 polymer ?
#
loop_
_entity_poly.entity_id
_entity_poly.type
_entity_poly.pdbx_seq_one_letter_code
_entity_poly.pdbx_strand_id
1 'polypeptide(L)'
;AYRNNRVNDYADIINQFVTVARHNYDPKTDLYRHACDVSKREKWADKTTGLSQHCWGRAMGWYAMACVDVLDFIPEHEAGRESVIEILNKLVAQIKRTQDPATGVWYQVIDRSGDEGNYLESSCSTMFVYTLLKALRKGYICPSYMEVAKKGYEGLLTQFIEVDNKGVVSITKGCAVAGLGGKPVYRTGDYNYYITEKIRSNDAKAVGPFIMASLEWERLFQKNNCGTACK
;
A
#
# COMPACT_ATOMS: atom_id res chain seq x y z
N ALA A 1 -4.00 -17.33 13.55
CA ALA A 1 -3.72 -18.75 13.24
C ALA A 1 -2.32 -19.11 13.67
N TYR A 2 -1.28 -18.59 13.03
CA TYR A 2 0.13 -18.91 13.30
C TYR A 2 0.52 -18.79 14.80
N ARG A 3 0.13 -17.70 15.48
CA ARG A 3 0.45 -17.49 16.91
C ARG A 3 -0.31 -18.41 17.88
N ASN A 4 -1.37 -19.06 17.41
CA ASN A 4 -2.22 -19.94 18.22
C ASN A 4 -2.00 -21.42 17.94
N ASN A 5 -0.84 -21.83 17.36
CA ASN A 5 -0.52 -23.20 16.98
C ASN A 5 -1.54 -23.89 16.05
N ARG A 6 -2.29 -23.13 15.28
CA ARG A 6 -3.17 -23.66 14.24
C ARG A 6 -2.37 -23.84 12.96
N VAL A 7 -1.57 -24.87 12.92
CA VAL A 7 -0.55 -25.12 11.86
C VAL A 7 -1.19 -25.45 10.49
N ASN A 8 -2.50 -25.66 10.41
CA ASN A 8 -3.16 -26.12 9.19
C ASN A 8 -4.01 -25.05 8.49
N ASP A 9 -3.93 -23.78 8.90
CA ASP A 9 -4.78 -22.72 8.36
C ASP A 9 -4.11 -21.89 7.26
N TYR A 10 -2.94 -22.30 6.71
CA TYR A 10 -2.28 -21.57 5.64
C TYR A 10 -3.13 -21.50 4.37
N ALA A 11 -3.81 -22.59 4.03
CA ALA A 11 -4.70 -22.62 2.87
C ALA A 11 -5.83 -21.59 2.97
N ASP A 12 -6.44 -21.42 4.15
CA ASP A 12 -7.46 -20.39 4.37
C ASP A 12 -6.87 -18.98 4.30
N ILE A 13 -5.70 -18.75 4.93
CA ILE A 13 -4.99 -17.47 4.84
C ILE A 13 -4.71 -17.11 3.38
N ILE A 14 -4.13 -18.02 2.60
CA ILE A 14 -3.84 -17.82 1.18
C ILE A 14 -5.13 -17.54 0.40
N ASN A 15 -6.18 -18.30 0.67
CA ASN A 15 -7.48 -18.12 0.00
C ASN A 15 -8.09 -16.73 0.26
N GLN A 16 -7.88 -16.13 1.44
CA GLN A 16 -8.31 -14.75 1.71
C GLN A 16 -7.60 -13.74 0.76
N PHE A 17 -6.28 -13.87 0.58
CA PHE A 17 -5.54 -13.02 -0.36
C PHE A 17 -6.02 -13.21 -1.81
N VAL A 18 -6.17 -14.45 -2.25
CA VAL A 18 -6.65 -14.77 -3.61
C VAL A 18 -8.08 -14.27 -3.83
N THR A 19 -8.94 -14.37 -2.82
CA THR A 19 -10.32 -13.88 -2.87
C THR A 19 -10.36 -12.36 -3.02
N VAL A 20 -9.56 -11.62 -2.25
CA VAL A 20 -9.43 -10.16 -2.41
C VAL A 20 -8.91 -9.82 -3.81
N ALA A 21 -7.85 -10.49 -4.28
CA ALA A 21 -7.31 -10.26 -5.61
C ALA A 21 -8.37 -10.45 -6.71
N ARG A 22 -9.16 -11.51 -6.62
CA ARG A 22 -10.19 -11.82 -7.61
C ARG A 22 -11.34 -10.83 -7.63
N HIS A 23 -11.81 -10.39 -6.45
CA HIS A 23 -13.01 -9.57 -6.34
C HIS A 23 -12.75 -8.07 -6.47
N ASN A 24 -11.60 -7.57 -6.00
CA ASN A 24 -11.30 -6.15 -6.01
C ASN A 24 -10.55 -5.66 -7.26
N TYR A 25 -10.08 -6.58 -8.09
CA TYR A 25 -9.37 -6.22 -9.32
C TYR A 25 -10.31 -5.71 -10.40
N ASP A 26 -9.98 -4.55 -10.97
CA ASP A 26 -10.67 -3.97 -12.11
C ASP A 26 -9.82 -4.10 -13.38
N PRO A 27 -10.22 -4.96 -14.32
CA PRO A 27 -9.46 -5.18 -15.55
C PRO A 27 -9.44 -3.95 -16.50
N LYS A 28 -10.36 -2.98 -16.32
CA LYS A 28 -10.41 -1.77 -17.16
C LYS A 28 -9.28 -0.80 -16.82
N THR A 29 -8.98 -0.68 -15.53
CA THR A 29 -7.93 0.22 -15.04
C THR A 29 -6.64 -0.53 -14.73
N ASP A 30 -6.68 -1.86 -14.66
CA ASP A 30 -5.62 -2.73 -14.15
C ASP A 30 -5.15 -2.30 -12.76
N LEU A 31 -6.11 -1.99 -11.88
CA LEU A 31 -5.87 -1.60 -10.48
C LEU A 31 -6.80 -2.37 -9.54
N TYR A 32 -6.44 -2.40 -8.25
CA TYR A 32 -7.32 -2.90 -7.20
C TYR A 32 -8.20 -1.75 -6.67
N ARG A 33 -9.50 -1.92 -6.73
CA ARG A 33 -10.48 -0.98 -6.18
C ARG A 33 -10.51 -1.04 -4.66
N HIS A 34 -11.03 0.02 -4.02
CA HIS A 34 -11.11 0.12 -2.56
C HIS A 34 -11.86 -1.07 -1.95
N ALA A 35 -12.99 -1.44 -2.54
CA ALA A 35 -13.80 -2.58 -2.11
C ALA A 35 -14.63 -3.16 -3.24
N CYS A 36 -15.18 -4.37 -2.99
CA CYS A 36 -16.18 -5.01 -3.82
C CYS A 36 -17.35 -5.48 -2.95
N ASP A 37 -18.56 -5.10 -3.33
CA ASP A 37 -19.79 -5.72 -2.82
C ASP A 37 -20.27 -6.80 -3.80
N VAL A 38 -19.98 -8.06 -3.48
CA VAL A 38 -20.36 -9.20 -4.31
C VAL A 38 -21.89 -9.28 -4.50
N SER A 39 -22.67 -8.78 -3.52
CA SER A 39 -24.13 -8.73 -3.61
C SER A 39 -24.64 -7.62 -4.51
N LYS A 40 -23.81 -6.61 -4.83
CA LYS A 40 -24.13 -5.43 -5.67
C LYS A 40 -25.29 -4.58 -5.15
N ARG A 41 -25.59 -4.68 -3.85
CA ARG A 41 -26.72 -3.99 -3.19
C ARG A 41 -26.33 -2.62 -2.67
N GLU A 42 -25.07 -2.48 -2.23
CA GLU A 42 -24.55 -1.22 -1.68
C GLU A 42 -24.63 -0.10 -2.70
N LYS A 43 -24.97 1.11 -2.24
CA LYS A 43 -25.14 2.29 -3.12
C LYS A 43 -23.83 2.75 -3.76
N TRP A 44 -22.70 2.54 -3.06
CA TRP A 44 -21.37 2.86 -3.53
C TRP A 44 -20.84 1.87 -4.60
N ALA A 45 -21.45 0.69 -4.69
CA ALA A 45 -21.01 -0.38 -5.56
C ALA A 45 -21.59 -0.25 -6.97
N ASP A 46 -20.77 -0.47 -7.98
CA ASP A 46 -21.20 -0.62 -9.36
C ASP A 46 -22.17 -1.81 -9.49
N LYS A 47 -23.30 -1.60 -10.14
CA LYS A 47 -24.38 -2.58 -10.21
C LYS A 47 -24.09 -3.79 -11.12
N THR A 48 -23.05 -3.69 -11.94
CA THR A 48 -22.60 -4.77 -12.82
C THR A 48 -21.46 -5.55 -12.21
N THR A 49 -20.45 -4.87 -11.70
CA THR A 49 -19.21 -5.47 -11.21
C THR A 49 -19.17 -5.66 -9.69
N GLY A 50 -19.90 -4.85 -8.93
CA GLY A 50 -19.83 -4.77 -7.48
C GLY A 50 -18.65 -3.92 -6.96
N LEU A 51 -17.79 -3.44 -7.83
CA LEU A 51 -16.60 -2.67 -7.47
C LEU A 51 -16.95 -1.26 -6.98
N SER A 52 -16.13 -0.72 -6.07
CA SER A 52 -16.17 0.71 -5.74
C SER A 52 -15.70 1.56 -6.90
N GLN A 53 -16.10 2.84 -6.91
CA GLN A 53 -15.84 3.75 -8.03
C GLN A 53 -14.36 4.06 -8.24
N HIS A 54 -13.57 4.10 -7.16
CA HIS A 54 -12.18 4.53 -7.18
C HIS A 54 -11.22 3.59 -6.47
N CYS A 55 -9.92 3.73 -6.79
CA CYS A 55 -8.81 3.06 -6.14
C CYS A 55 -8.26 3.97 -5.04
N TRP A 56 -8.60 3.70 -3.79
CA TRP A 56 -8.05 4.42 -2.66
C TRP A 56 -6.65 3.93 -2.32
N GLY A 57 -5.66 4.82 -2.36
CA GLY A 57 -4.25 4.49 -2.20
C GLY A 57 -3.95 3.70 -0.93
N ARG A 58 -4.50 4.09 0.22
CA ARG A 58 -4.29 3.38 1.48
C ARG A 58 -4.91 1.98 1.52
N ALA A 59 -6.06 1.75 0.86
CA ALA A 59 -6.61 0.41 0.78
C ALA A 59 -5.68 -0.53 0.01
N MET A 60 -5.15 -0.06 -1.11
CA MET A 60 -4.16 -0.78 -1.90
C MET A 60 -2.84 -0.95 -1.11
N GLY A 61 -2.43 0.06 -0.32
CA GLY A 61 -1.26 0.01 0.55
C GLY A 61 -1.37 -1.05 1.65
N TRP A 62 -2.51 -1.14 2.33
CA TRP A 62 -2.76 -2.19 3.31
C TRP A 62 -2.66 -3.58 2.69
N TYR A 63 -3.23 -3.76 1.51
CA TYR A 63 -3.19 -5.05 0.81
C TYR A 63 -1.77 -5.42 0.40
N ALA A 64 -1.00 -4.47 -0.13
CA ALA A 64 0.39 -4.68 -0.51
C ALA A 64 1.29 -5.02 0.70
N MET A 65 1.14 -4.30 1.82
CA MET A 65 1.83 -4.62 3.07
C MET A 65 1.45 -6.01 3.58
N ALA A 66 0.16 -6.34 3.59
CA ALA A 66 -0.30 -7.65 4.04
C ALA A 66 0.29 -8.78 3.18
N CYS A 67 0.38 -8.62 1.85
CA CYS A 67 1.00 -9.60 0.96
C CYS A 67 2.47 -9.83 1.30
N VAL A 68 3.27 -8.77 1.46
CA VAL A 68 4.70 -8.92 1.74
C VAL A 68 4.97 -9.42 3.16
N ASP A 69 4.09 -9.12 4.11
CA ASP A 69 4.26 -9.51 5.52
C ASP A 69 3.83 -10.95 5.77
N VAL A 70 2.75 -11.41 5.15
CA VAL A 70 2.26 -12.78 5.35
C VAL A 70 3.25 -13.82 4.83
N LEU A 71 4.06 -13.48 3.81
CA LEU A 71 5.10 -14.34 3.27
C LEU A 71 6.23 -14.67 4.25
N ASP A 72 6.40 -13.89 5.33
CA ASP A 72 7.31 -14.25 6.43
C ASP A 72 6.80 -15.42 7.28
N PHE A 73 5.51 -15.73 7.21
CA PHE A 73 4.84 -16.74 8.02
C PHE A 73 4.39 -17.97 7.22
N ILE A 74 4.17 -17.85 5.93
CA ILE A 74 3.83 -18.97 5.06
C ILE A 74 5.11 -19.71 4.69
N PRO A 75 5.26 -21.01 5.00
CA PRO A 75 6.44 -21.79 4.62
C PRO A 75 6.70 -21.76 3.10
N GLU A 76 7.97 -21.84 2.71
CA GLU A 76 8.36 -21.79 1.29
C GLU A 76 7.75 -22.90 0.44
N HIS A 77 7.55 -24.07 1.03
CA HIS A 77 6.97 -25.25 0.38
C HIS A 77 5.44 -25.32 0.46
N GLU A 78 4.79 -24.32 1.07
CA GLU A 78 3.33 -24.33 1.25
C GLU A 78 2.61 -24.13 -0.08
N ALA A 79 1.65 -25.02 -0.35
CA ALA A 79 0.85 -24.96 -1.56
C ALA A 79 0.07 -23.63 -1.66
N GLY A 80 0.18 -22.96 -2.81
CA GLY A 80 -0.47 -21.68 -3.05
C GLY A 80 0.30 -20.44 -2.55
N ARG A 81 1.47 -20.60 -1.89
CA ARG A 81 2.33 -19.47 -1.52
C ARG A 81 2.71 -18.61 -2.74
N GLU A 82 2.96 -19.26 -3.86
CA GLU A 82 3.29 -18.59 -5.12
C GLU A 82 2.18 -17.65 -5.59
N SER A 83 0.91 -17.99 -5.37
CA SER A 83 -0.21 -17.11 -5.70
C SER A 83 -0.15 -15.75 -4.94
N VAL A 84 0.36 -15.75 -3.71
CA VAL A 84 0.55 -14.49 -2.95
C VAL A 84 1.71 -13.69 -3.52
N ILE A 85 2.79 -14.35 -3.98
CA ILE A 85 3.92 -13.70 -4.67
C ILE A 85 3.46 -13.10 -6.01
N GLU A 86 2.66 -13.81 -6.79
CA GLU A 86 2.08 -13.29 -8.03
C GLU A 86 1.20 -12.07 -7.80
N ILE A 87 0.35 -12.09 -6.77
CA ILE A 87 -0.46 -10.94 -6.36
C ILE A 87 0.44 -9.75 -5.97
N LEU A 88 1.49 -10.00 -5.18
CA LEU A 88 2.45 -8.97 -4.79
C LEU A 88 3.16 -8.37 -6.03
N ASN A 89 3.60 -9.18 -6.97
CA ASN A 89 4.23 -8.72 -8.21
C ASN A 89 3.28 -7.85 -9.05
N LYS A 90 2.00 -8.22 -9.13
CA LYS A 90 0.97 -7.42 -9.79
C LYS A 90 0.76 -6.07 -9.10
N LEU A 91 0.65 -6.06 -7.77
CA LEU A 91 0.53 -4.83 -6.98
C LEU A 91 1.75 -3.92 -7.18
N VAL A 92 2.96 -4.48 -7.16
CA VAL A 92 4.20 -3.70 -7.33
C VAL A 92 4.29 -3.08 -8.74
N ALA A 93 3.81 -3.79 -9.78
CA ALA A 93 3.71 -3.23 -11.13
C ALA A 93 2.73 -2.04 -11.18
N GLN A 94 1.61 -2.14 -10.49
CA GLN A 94 0.62 -1.05 -10.38
C GLN A 94 1.18 0.14 -9.59
N ILE A 95 1.87 -0.12 -8.48
CA ILE A 95 2.57 0.89 -7.67
C ILE A 95 3.59 1.66 -8.53
N LYS A 96 4.41 0.95 -9.31
CA LYS A 96 5.36 1.60 -10.24
C LYS A 96 4.66 2.49 -11.26
N ARG A 97 3.59 1.98 -11.88
CA ARG A 97 2.88 2.72 -12.94
C ARG A 97 2.20 3.99 -12.44
N THR A 98 1.78 4.00 -11.19
CA THR A 98 1.02 5.10 -10.58
C THR A 98 1.88 6.04 -9.73
N GLN A 99 3.19 5.81 -9.66
CA GLN A 99 4.13 6.70 -9.00
C GLN A 99 4.18 8.06 -9.72
N ASP A 100 3.99 9.15 -8.98
CA ASP A 100 4.11 10.49 -9.55
C ASP A 100 5.56 10.73 -10.02
N PRO A 101 5.76 11.04 -11.30
CA PRO A 101 7.12 11.15 -11.85
C PRO A 101 7.89 12.37 -11.34
N ALA A 102 7.23 13.40 -10.85
CA ALA A 102 7.88 14.59 -10.32
C ALA A 102 8.35 14.40 -8.88
N THR A 103 7.55 13.79 -8.04
CA THR A 103 7.77 13.73 -6.59
C THR A 103 8.18 12.34 -6.08
N GLY A 104 7.91 11.28 -6.84
CA GLY A 104 8.21 9.91 -6.45
C GLY A 104 7.22 9.28 -5.46
N VAL A 105 6.17 9.99 -5.03
CA VAL A 105 5.14 9.49 -4.11
C VAL A 105 3.80 9.32 -4.82
N TRP A 106 2.72 9.03 -4.09
CA TRP A 106 1.44 8.66 -4.70
C TRP A 106 0.30 9.52 -4.19
N TYR A 107 -0.71 9.66 -5.05
CA TYR A 107 -1.93 10.41 -4.76
C TYR A 107 -2.91 9.60 -3.88
N GLN A 108 -3.81 10.33 -3.20
CA GLN A 108 -4.90 9.79 -2.38
C GLN A 108 -5.80 8.84 -3.20
N VAL A 109 -6.20 9.29 -4.40
CA VAL A 109 -7.02 8.54 -5.34
C VAL A 109 -6.15 8.13 -6.52
N ILE A 110 -5.74 6.87 -6.56
CA ILE A 110 -4.69 6.36 -7.44
C ILE A 110 -5.08 6.41 -8.92
N ASP A 111 -6.34 6.11 -9.24
CA ASP A 111 -6.89 6.12 -10.60
C ASP A 111 -7.24 7.53 -11.11
N ARG A 112 -6.96 8.56 -10.32
CA ARG A 112 -7.24 9.97 -10.63
C ARG A 112 -6.02 10.85 -10.33
N SER A 113 -4.82 10.32 -10.55
CA SER A 113 -3.57 11.04 -10.30
C SER A 113 -3.50 12.33 -11.12
N GLY A 114 -3.21 13.45 -10.46
CA GLY A 114 -3.13 14.78 -11.08
C GLY A 114 -4.46 15.49 -11.32
N ASP A 115 -5.60 14.87 -11.02
CA ASP A 115 -6.89 15.53 -11.13
C ASP A 115 -7.05 16.61 -10.05
N GLU A 116 -7.85 17.63 -10.35
CA GLU A 116 -8.12 18.76 -9.46
C GLU A 116 -8.62 18.30 -8.08
N GLY A 117 -8.01 18.82 -7.01
CA GLY A 117 -8.32 18.50 -5.62
C GLY A 117 -7.69 17.21 -5.10
N ASN A 118 -7.14 16.33 -5.97
CA ASN A 118 -6.38 15.17 -5.50
C ASN A 118 -5.02 15.62 -4.95
N TYR A 119 -4.54 14.94 -3.93
CA TYR A 119 -3.30 15.32 -3.26
C TYR A 119 -2.37 14.11 -3.04
N LEU A 120 -1.07 14.38 -2.94
CA LEU A 120 -0.07 13.40 -2.56
C LEU A 120 -0.30 12.99 -1.11
N GLU A 121 -0.45 11.68 -0.85
CA GLU A 121 -0.92 11.17 0.44
C GLU A 121 0.16 10.31 1.12
N SER A 122 0.46 10.65 2.38
CA SER A 122 1.59 10.06 3.07
C SER A 122 1.38 8.60 3.48
N SER A 123 0.18 8.19 3.88
CA SER A 123 0.00 6.82 4.38
C SER A 123 0.12 5.77 3.28
N CYS A 124 -0.50 5.99 2.13
CA CYS A 124 -0.34 5.04 1.01
C CYS A 124 1.10 5.05 0.49
N SER A 125 1.73 6.21 0.40
CA SER A 125 3.10 6.34 -0.08
C SER A 125 4.09 5.60 0.83
N THR A 126 3.97 5.73 2.14
CA THR A 126 4.82 5.01 3.10
C THR A 126 4.60 3.50 3.04
N MET A 127 3.36 3.04 2.88
CA MET A 127 3.02 1.63 2.72
C MET A 127 3.61 1.04 1.43
N PHE A 128 3.54 1.76 0.32
CA PHE A 128 4.10 1.32 -0.96
C PHE A 128 5.62 1.23 -0.91
N VAL A 129 6.29 2.23 -0.34
CA VAL A 129 7.75 2.21 -0.18
C VAL A 129 8.19 1.07 0.73
N TYR A 130 7.53 0.86 1.86
CA TYR A 130 7.79 -0.29 2.73
C TYR A 130 7.66 -1.62 1.97
N THR A 131 6.57 -1.79 1.24
CA THR A 131 6.32 -3.02 0.46
C THR A 131 7.42 -3.26 -0.56
N LEU A 132 7.80 -2.22 -1.34
CA LEU A 132 8.86 -2.31 -2.33
C LEU A 132 10.21 -2.71 -1.71
N LEU A 133 10.62 -2.01 -0.66
CA LEU A 133 11.91 -2.25 0.01
C LEU A 133 11.98 -3.64 0.62
N LYS A 134 10.94 -4.07 1.33
CA LYS A 134 10.90 -5.40 1.92
C LYS A 134 10.86 -6.50 0.86
N ALA A 135 10.05 -6.34 -0.18
CA ALA A 135 9.95 -7.31 -1.27
C ALA A 135 11.27 -7.45 -2.05
N LEU A 136 11.99 -6.34 -2.28
CA LEU A 136 13.34 -6.35 -2.86
C LEU A 136 14.34 -7.09 -1.97
N ARG A 137 14.37 -6.78 -0.67
CA ARG A 137 15.28 -7.43 0.26
C ARG A 137 15.05 -8.93 0.40
N LYS A 138 13.79 -9.35 0.30
CA LYS A 138 13.38 -10.76 0.36
C LYS A 138 13.49 -11.50 -0.97
N GLY A 139 13.77 -10.80 -2.07
CA GLY A 139 13.86 -11.40 -3.41
C GLY A 139 12.51 -11.81 -4.00
N TYR A 140 11.40 -11.25 -3.53
CA TYR A 140 10.05 -11.56 -4.02
C TYR A 140 9.71 -10.83 -5.33
N ILE A 141 10.44 -9.76 -5.65
CA ILE A 141 10.25 -8.94 -6.85
C ILE A 141 11.58 -8.69 -7.57
N CYS A 142 11.49 -8.35 -8.85
CA CYS A 142 12.66 -8.08 -9.69
C CYS A 142 13.49 -6.91 -9.14
N PRO A 143 14.84 -7.00 -9.10
CA PRO A 143 15.72 -5.90 -8.71
C PRO A 143 15.52 -4.59 -9.49
N SER A 144 14.93 -4.63 -10.68
CA SER A 144 14.60 -3.44 -11.48
C SER A 144 13.63 -2.47 -10.81
N TYR A 145 12.95 -2.88 -9.73
CA TYR A 145 12.11 -2.01 -8.91
C TYR A 145 12.90 -1.15 -7.91
N MET A 146 14.23 -1.31 -7.82
CA MET A 146 15.08 -0.56 -6.89
C MET A 146 14.94 0.95 -7.08
N GLU A 147 14.93 1.43 -8.33
CA GLU A 147 14.83 2.87 -8.62
C GLU A 147 13.45 3.44 -8.22
N VAL A 148 12.38 2.66 -8.37
CA VAL A 148 11.04 3.03 -7.89
C VAL A 148 11.03 3.19 -6.36
N ALA A 149 11.66 2.23 -5.66
CA ALA A 149 11.75 2.24 -4.19
C ALA A 149 12.60 3.42 -3.68
N LYS A 150 13.77 3.68 -4.29
CA LYS A 150 14.64 4.81 -3.95
C LYS A 150 13.93 6.14 -4.13
N LYS A 151 13.39 6.37 -5.33
CA LYS A 151 12.66 7.59 -5.65
C LYS A 151 11.47 7.79 -4.71
N GLY A 152 10.77 6.70 -4.38
CA GLY A 152 9.68 6.71 -3.41
C GLY A 152 10.16 7.14 -2.02
N TYR A 153 11.24 6.56 -1.51
CA TYR A 153 11.77 6.89 -0.18
C TYR A 153 12.26 8.34 -0.10
N GLU A 154 13.00 8.83 -1.11
CA GLU A 154 13.40 10.24 -1.22
C GLU A 154 12.18 11.17 -1.27
N GLY A 155 11.15 10.76 -2.02
CA GLY A 155 9.89 11.47 -2.08
C GLY A 155 9.16 11.53 -0.73
N LEU A 156 9.19 10.47 0.09
CA LEU A 156 8.64 10.51 1.46
C LEU A 156 9.31 11.62 2.29
N LEU A 157 10.65 11.69 2.23
CA LEU A 157 11.41 12.67 3.01
C LEU A 157 11.14 14.11 2.56
N THR A 158 11.03 14.34 1.25
CA THR A 158 10.87 15.69 0.69
C THR A 158 9.43 16.20 0.70
N GLN A 159 8.42 15.31 0.58
CA GLN A 159 7.02 15.70 0.44
C GLN A 159 6.23 15.69 1.74
N PHE A 160 6.67 14.90 2.73
CA PHE A 160 5.85 14.65 3.92
C PHE A 160 6.55 14.93 5.24
N ILE A 161 7.88 15.02 5.28
CA ILE A 161 8.60 15.32 6.52
C ILE A 161 8.77 16.80 6.67
N GLU A 162 8.31 17.33 7.80
CA GLU A 162 8.50 18.72 8.22
C GLU A 162 9.21 18.73 9.58
N VAL A 163 10.16 19.65 9.73
CA VAL A 163 10.88 19.86 10.98
C VAL A 163 10.63 21.30 11.42
N ASP A 164 10.08 21.48 12.60
CA ASP A 164 9.80 22.81 13.13
C ASP A 164 11.06 23.49 13.69
N ASN A 165 10.93 24.75 14.13
CA ASN A 165 12.03 25.53 14.69
C ASN A 165 12.55 25.01 16.05
N LYS A 166 11.88 24.02 16.65
CA LYS A 166 12.30 23.33 17.88
C LYS A 166 12.90 21.95 17.59
N GLY A 167 13.02 21.57 16.31
CA GLY A 167 13.53 20.27 15.89
C GLY A 167 12.50 19.13 15.99
N VAL A 168 11.21 19.43 16.18
CA VAL A 168 10.16 18.40 16.22
C VAL A 168 9.84 17.97 14.79
N VAL A 169 9.97 16.67 14.54
CA VAL A 169 9.71 16.03 13.23
C VAL A 169 8.24 15.65 13.14
N SER A 170 7.59 16.02 12.05
CA SER A 170 6.21 15.64 11.74
C SER A 170 6.12 15.00 10.36
N ILE A 171 5.26 14.00 10.22
CA ILE A 171 4.82 13.48 8.93
C ILE A 171 3.45 14.08 8.61
N THR A 172 3.34 14.73 7.46
CA THR A 172 2.17 15.53 7.05
C THR A 172 1.35 14.83 5.95
N LYS A 173 0.25 15.44 5.54
CA LYS A 173 -0.60 15.02 4.39
C LYS A 173 -1.16 13.59 4.51
N GLY A 174 -1.44 13.10 5.70
CA GLY A 174 -2.12 11.83 5.91
C GLY A 174 -3.64 11.97 5.85
N CYS A 175 -4.35 11.19 5.03
CA CYS A 175 -5.80 11.08 5.09
C CYS A 175 -6.24 10.52 6.46
N ALA A 176 -7.12 11.22 7.16
CA ALA A 176 -7.56 10.78 8.49
C ALA A 176 -8.27 9.43 8.42
N VAL A 177 -9.28 9.32 7.58
CA VAL A 177 -10.05 8.10 7.38
C VAL A 177 -10.79 8.18 6.04
N ALA A 178 -10.89 7.06 5.35
CA ALA A 178 -11.87 6.88 4.29
C ALA A 178 -12.53 5.50 4.44
N GLY A 179 -13.73 5.39 3.92
CA GLY A 179 -14.52 4.16 4.00
C GLY A 179 -15.67 4.20 3.01
N LEU A 180 -16.52 3.20 3.02
CA LEU A 180 -17.66 3.08 2.13
C LEU A 180 -18.91 2.74 2.94
N GLY A 181 -20.05 3.33 2.56
CA GLY A 181 -21.32 3.11 3.24
C GLY A 181 -21.33 3.61 4.69
N GLY A 182 -22.10 2.94 5.55
CA GLY A 182 -22.15 3.20 6.98
C GLY A 182 -23.23 4.18 7.42
N LYS A 183 -23.31 4.40 8.75
CA LYS A 183 -24.24 5.31 9.44
C LYS A 183 -23.45 6.06 10.51
N PRO A 184 -23.85 7.26 10.98
CA PRO A 184 -25.04 8.04 10.56
C PRO A 184 -24.89 8.74 9.20
N VAL A 185 -23.64 8.94 8.71
CA VAL A 185 -23.36 9.55 7.43
C VAL A 185 -22.93 8.48 6.46
N TYR A 186 -23.62 8.39 5.32
CA TYR A 186 -23.29 7.45 4.28
C TYR A 186 -22.10 7.93 3.45
N ARG A 187 -21.04 7.12 3.36
CA ARG A 187 -19.83 7.42 2.59
C ARG A 187 -20.02 6.92 1.17
N THR A 188 -20.09 7.85 0.24
CA THR A 188 -20.44 7.58 -1.17
C THR A 188 -19.34 6.85 -1.93
N GLY A 189 -18.07 7.08 -1.57
CA GLY A 189 -16.93 6.54 -2.30
C GLY A 189 -16.74 7.14 -3.70
N ASP A 190 -17.39 8.26 -3.98
CA ASP A 190 -17.12 9.06 -5.17
C ASP A 190 -15.82 9.88 -5.04
N TYR A 191 -15.37 10.51 -6.11
CA TYR A 191 -14.15 11.27 -6.12
C TYR A 191 -14.16 12.41 -5.09
N ASN A 192 -15.23 13.20 -5.07
CA ASN A 192 -15.36 14.32 -4.16
C ASN A 192 -15.29 13.88 -2.68
N TYR A 193 -15.90 12.75 -2.34
CA TYR A 193 -15.80 12.17 -1.01
C TYR A 193 -14.34 11.96 -0.59
N TYR A 194 -13.52 11.33 -1.45
CA TYR A 194 -12.13 11.03 -1.09
C TYR A 194 -11.26 12.27 -0.93
N ILE A 195 -11.42 13.28 -1.80
CA ILE A 195 -10.58 14.48 -1.77
C ILE A 195 -10.97 15.49 -0.70
N THR A 196 -12.17 15.38 -0.14
CA THR A 196 -12.67 16.25 0.95
C THR A 196 -12.51 15.64 2.34
N GLU A 197 -12.03 14.41 2.46
CA GLU A 197 -11.71 13.80 3.75
C GLU A 197 -10.61 14.55 4.48
N LYS A 198 -10.74 14.63 5.80
CA LYS A 198 -9.81 15.38 6.65
C LYS A 198 -8.37 14.89 6.50
N ILE A 199 -7.45 15.83 6.28
CA ILE A 199 -6.01 15.59 6.28
C ILE A 199 -5.46 15.79 7.70
N ARG A 200 -4.52 14.95 8.12
CA ARG A 200 -3.85 14.98 9.43
C ARG A 200 -2.34 14.87 9.30
N SER A 201 -1.63 15.49 10.24
CA SER A 201 -0.22 15.20 10.51
C SER A 201 -0.11 14.14 11.61
N ASN A 202 0.98 13.39 11.60
CA ASN A 202 1.35 12.40 12.60
C ASN A 202 0.29 11.30 12.81
N ASP A 203 -0.46 10.98 11.76
CA ASP A 203 -1.40 9.85 11.81
C ASP A 203 -0.63 8.53 11.87
N ALA A 204 -0.99 7.65 12.80
CA ALA A 204 -0.30 6.36 13.01
C ALA A 204 -0.27 5.48 11.75
N LYS A 205 -1.24 5.65 10.86
CA LYS A 205 -1.31 4.92 9.57
C LYS A 205 -0.26 5.38 8.54
N ALA A 206 0.35 6.55 8.75
CA ALA A 206 1.52 7.01 8.00
C ALA A 206 2.81 6.79 8.79
N VAL A 207 2.82 7.11 10.09
CA VAL A 207 4.02 7.01 10.96
C VAL A 207 4.53 5.58 11.06
N GLY A 208 3.64 4.60 11.31
CA GLY A 208 4.04 3.19 11.43
C GLY A 208 4.73 2.66 10.16
N PRO A 209 4.08 2.73 8.99
CA PRO A 209 4.70 2.32 7.73
C PRO A 209 5.96 3.12 7.36
N PHE A 210 6.05 4.41 7.73
CA PHE A 210 7.27 5.19 7.52
C PHE A 210 8.46 4.64 8.32
N ILE A 211 8.25 4.32 9.60
CA ILE A 211 9.29 3.70 10.43
C ILE A 211 9.69 2.35 9.84
N MET A 212 8.72 1.53 9.42
CA MET A 212 9.00 0.23 8.80
C MET A 212 9.77 0.39 7.49
N ALA A 213 9.41 1.36 6.65
CA ALA A 213 10.12 1.66 5.40
C ALA A 213 11.57 2.10 5.67
N SER A 214 11.79 2.95 6.67
CA SER A 214 13.13 3.41 7.07
C SER A 214 14.01 2.26 7.56
N LEU A 215 13.45 1.35 8.35
CA LEU A 215 14.18 0.14 8.79
C LEU A 215 14.52 -0.79 7.61
N GLU A 216 13.62 -0.96 6.64
CA GLU A 216 13.93 -1.75 5.44
C GLU A 216 14.97 -1.06 4.55
N TRP A 217 14.92 0.27 4.45
CA TRP A 217 15.95 1.07 3.77
C TRP A 217 17.34 0.83 4.37
N GLU A 218 17.46 0.94 5.69
CA GLU A 218 18.70 0.68 6.38
C GLU A 218 19.19 -0.76 6.14
N ARG A 219 18.32 -1.75 6.27
CA ARG A 219 18.68 -3.17 6.05
C ARG A 219 19.17 -3.44 4.64
N LEU A 220 18.63 -2.73 3.65
CA LEU A 220 18.97 -2.94 2.25
C LEU A 220 20.31 -2.27 1.87
N PHE A 221 20.58 -1.07 2.42
CA PHE A 221 21.73 -0.25 2.01
C PHE A 221 22.89 -0.24 2.99
N GLN A 222 22.70 -0.46 4.30
CA GLN A 222 23.82 -0.50 5.26
C GLN A 222 24.63 -1.80 5.20
N LYS A 223 24.08 -2.92 4.76
CA LYS A 223 24.84 -4.16 4.56
C LYS A 223 25.99 -4.01 3.54
N ASN A 224 25.91 -3.03 2.66
CA ASN A 224 26.97 -2.77 1.67
C ASN A 224 28.16 -1.96 2.23
N ASN A 225 28.03 -1.32 3.39
CA ASN A 225 29.12 -0.52 4.00
C ASN A 225 29.98 -1.31 5.02
N CYS A 226 29.53 -2.46 5.51
CA CYS A 226 30.31 -3.30 6.42
C CYS A 226 31.32 -4.24 5.72
N GLY A 227 31.26 -4.36 4.39
CA GLY A 227 32.13 -5.26 3.62
C GLY A 227 33.50 -4.69 3.26
N THR A 228 33.79 -3.42 3.56
CA THR A 228 35.05 -2.76 3.16
C THR A 228 35.93 -2.34 4.33
N ALA A 229 35.62 -2.66 5.58
CA ALA A 229 36.35 -2.25 6.75
C ALA A 229 37.16 -3.39 7.46
N CYS A 230 37.40 -4.52 6.79
CA CYS A 230 38.28 -5.58 7.27
C CYS A 230 39.16 -6.08 6.13
N LYS A 231 40.24 -5.38 5.85
CA LYS A 231 41.48 -5.90 5.29
C LYS A 231 42.63 -5.12 5.87
#